data_ff0a0505d0dbf95417fde7e830d2ca24
#
_entry.id   ff0a0505d0dbf95417fde7e830d2ca24
#
_cell.length_a   1.000
_cell.length_b   1.000
_cell.length_c   1.000
_cell.angle_alpha   90.00
_cell.angle_beta   90.00
_cell.angle_gamma   90.00
#
_symmetry.space_group_name_H-M   'P 1'
#
loop_
_entity.id
_entity.type
_entity.pdbx_description
1 polymer ?
#
loop_
_entity_poly.entity_id
_entity_poly.type
_entity_poly.pdbx_seq_one_letter_code
_entity_poly.pdbx_strand_id
1 'polypeptide(L)'
;MGANATGKTTFGFMLMRIFNFMDKKQFNRITDVIANAEKEARFSMDFITNEYVLYRIDTKVRPKTGEQYVSEDIDVSVKKVNINVKDSYESCCIRLEDISGEKKDSFIEELEEIKGLSWLFEYPSETLGKYTVPNENVERYVHILENTLRALDPSIKRVEKIDAVENTFVLRRENQDIVMQDGKIIDTNILSSGTKSGIDIANVVAAIINGDNSFYYCDEKFSYIHSDIEKAFLSVMIECLKSNDQLFFTTHNTDILDLPLPKHSFVFLKKDCEDCSQPIKCISASKYLKRNTDSLRNAVDNDLFSSAPSVELVYEIAEFE
;
A
#
# COMPACT_ATOMS: atom_id res chain seq x y z
N MET A 1 10.71 -2.57 2.28
CA MET A 1 11.39 -2.45 3.59
C MET A 1 12.37 -1.26 3.57
N GLY A 2 12.92 -0.83 4.69
CA GLY A 2 13.90 0.25 4.79
C GLY A 2 13.89 0.89 6.17
N ALA A 3 14.95 1.64 6.51
CA ALA A 3 15.07 2.39 7.75
C ALA A 3 13.96 3.46 7.89
N ASN A 4 13.88 4.11 9.05
CA ASN A 4 12.98 5.24 9.25
C ASN A 4 13.31 6.39 8.29
N ALA A 5 12.30 7.14 7.89
CA ALA A 5 12.41 8.29 6.98
C ALA A 5 12.97 7.98 5.58
N THR A 6 12.94 6.72 5.13
CA THR A 6 13.31 6.33 3.75
C THR A 6 12.19 6.52 2.73
N GLY A 7 11.02 7.02 3.15
CA GLY A 7 9.92 7.37 2.25
C GLY A 7 8.91 6.23 1.99
N LYS A 8 8.83 5.18 2.80
CA LYS A 8 7.86 4.08 2.63
C LYS A 8 6.41 4.60 2.59
N THR A 9 6.01 5.31 3.62
CA THR A 9 4.67 5.93 3.72
C THR A 9 4.46 6.97 2.61
N THR A 10 5.46 7.79 2.30
CA THR A 10 5.38 8.77 1.21
C THR A 10 5.14 8.09 -0.14
N PHE A 11 5.82 6.97 -0.41
CA PHE A 11 5.61 6.20 -1.63
C PHE A 11 4.17 5.69 -1.75
N GLY A 12 3.62 5.11 -0.67
CA GLY A 12 2.22 4.67 -0.64
C GLY A 12 1.24 5.83 -0.83
N PHE A 13 1.51 6.98 -0.19
CA PHE A 13 0.70 8.18 -0.36
C PHE A 13 0.69 8.68 -1.80
N MET A 14 1.85 8.69 -2.46
CA MET A 14 1.94 9.07 -3.88
C MET A 14 1.15 8.10 -4.77
N LEU A 15 1.29 6.79 -4.57
CA LEU A 15 0.51 5.79 -5.29
C LEU A 15 -1.00 6.02 -5.11
N MET A 16 -1.46 6.16 -3.87
CA MET A 16 -2.85 6.43 -3.59
C MET A 16 -3.36 7.70 -4.29
N ARG A 17 -2.56 8.77 -4.31
CA ARG A 17 -2.93 10.01 -4.99
C ARG A 17 -3.05 9.82 -6.50
N ILE A 18 -2.15 9.05 -7.10
CA ILE A 18 -2.20 8.70 -8.53
C ILE A 18 -3.47 7.87 -8.83
N PHE A 19 -3.76 6.84 -8.02
CA PHE A 19 -4.97 6.04 -8.17
C PHE A 19 -6.24 6.90 -8.05
N ASN A 20 -6.32 7.74 -7.02
CA ASN A 20 -7.44 8.66 -6.83
C ASN A 20 -7.57 9.68 -7.97
N PHE A 21 -6.46 10.15 -8.55
CA PHE A 21 -6.48 11.02 -9.72
C PHE A 21 -7.09 10.31 -10.93
N MET A 22 -6.68 9.08 -11.21
CA MET A 22 -7.23 8.29 -12.32
C MET A 22 -8.72 8.02 -12.18
N ASP A 23 -9.19 7.72 -10.96
CA ASP A 23 -10.60 7.44 -10.68
C ASP A 23 -11.44 8.71 -10.67
N LYS A 24 -11.05 9.70 -9.88
CA LYS A 24 -11.85 10.93 -9.66
C LYS A 24 -11.64 11.98 -10.73
N LYS A 25 -10.58 11.87 -11.56
CA LYS A 25 -10.23 12.82 -12.62
C LYS A 25 -10.07 14.26 -12.10
N GLN A 26 -9.57 14.40 -10.86
CA GLN A 26 -9.36 15.68 -10.17
C GLN A 26 -7.86 15.92 -10.02
N PHE A 27 -7.33 16.92 -10.73
CA PHE A 27 -5.87 17.17 -10.78
C PHE A 27 -5.27 17.59 -9.42
N ASN A 28 -6.03 18.21 -8.53
CA ASN A 28 -5.57 18.52 -7.18
C ASN A 28 -5.12 17.26 -6.40
N ARG A 29 -5.62 16.09 -6.79
CA ARG A 29 -5.18 14.83 -6.16
C ARG A 29 -3.70 14.54 -6.33
N ILE A 30 -3.10 14.98 -7.44
CA ILE A 30 -1.66 14.80 -7.71
C ILE A 30 -0.87 16.08 -7.45
N THR A 31 -1.43 17.27 -7.69
CA THR A 31 -0.70 18.53 -7.50
C THR A 31 -0.39 18.82 -6.05
N ASP A 32 -1.22 18.35 -5.11
CA ASP A 32 -1.02 18.52 -3.67
C ASP A 32 0.22 17.79 -3.11
N VAL A 33 0.77 16.82 -3.86
CA VAL A 33 1.96 16.04 -3.44
C VAL A 33 3.24 16.46 -4.17
N ILE A 34 3.19 17.48 -5.02
CA ILE A 34 4.36 17.99 -5.72
C ILE A 34 5.21 18.82 -4.78
N ALA A 35 6.40 18.33 -4.46
CA ALA A 35 7.31 18.98 -3.52
C ALA A 35 7.90 20.31 -4.04
N ASN A 36 8.09 20.43 -5.34
CA ASN A 36 8.64 21.66 -5.97
C ASN A 36 7.75 22.08 -7.13
N ALA A 37 6.91 23.09 -6.89
CA ALA A 37 5.97 23.60 -7.88
C ALA A 37 6.62 24.38 -9.02
N GLU A 38 7.90 24.77 -8.91
CA GLU A 38 8.65 25.49 -9.95
C GLU A 38 9.27 24.53 -10.97
N LYS A 39 9.24 23.22 -10.71
CA LYS A 39 9.78 22.18 -11.59
C LYS A 39 8.65 21.34 -12.16
N GLU A 40 8.93 20.81 -13.35
CA GLU A 40 8.06 19.81 -13.96
C GLU A 40 8.08 18.53 -13.12
N ALA A 41 6.90 17.99 -12.84
CA ALA A 41 6.73 16.67 -12.22
C ALA A 41 6.24 15.66 -13.28
N ARG A 42 6.75 14.44 -13.21
CA ARG A 42 6.34 13.34 -14.09
C ARG A 42 6.13 12.06 -13.29
N PHE A 43 5.14 11.30 -13.67
CA PHE A 43 5.00 9.91 -13.27
C PHE A 43 4.47 9.06 -14.40
N SER A 44 4.88 7.81 -14.43
CA SER A 44 4.41 6.81 -15.36
C SER A 44 4.01 5.56 -14.58
N MET A 45 2.91 4.94 -14.97
CA MET A 45 2.44 3.73 -14.35
C MET A 45 1.92 2.76 -15.40
N ASP A 46 2.37 1.51 -15.30
CA ASP A 46 1.89 0.39 -16.09
C ASP A 46 1.04 -0.52 -15.22
N PHE A 47 -0.10 -0.97 -15.72
CA PHE A 47 -0.95 -1.96 -15.06
C PHE A 47 -1.67 -2.83 -16.07
N ILE A 48 -2.10 -4.01 -15.61
CA ILE A 48 -2.81 -4.99 -16.42
C ILE A 48 -4.22 -5.14 -15.86
N THR A 49 -5.22 -5.15 -16.74
CA THR A 49 -6.62 -5.43 -16.39
C THR A 49 -6.94 -6.93 -16.51
N ASN A 50 -8.08 -7.35 -15.94
CA ASN A 50 -8.57 -8.73 -16.06
C ASN A 50 -8.87 -9.16 -17.51
N GLU A 51 -8.98 -8.21 -18.44
CA GLU A 51 -9.14 -8.46 -19.87
C GLU A 51 -7.80 -8.73 -20.59
N TYR A 52 -6.69 -8.86 -19.83
CA TYR A 52 -5.34 -9.01 -20.38
C TYR A 52 -4.93 -7.86 -21.31
N VAL A 53 -5.27 -6.64 -20.90
CA VAL A 53 -4.83 -5.41 -21.55
C VAL A 53 -3.80 -4.73 -20.65
N LEU A 54 -2.61 -4.46 -21.19
CA LEU A 54 -1.59 -3.62 -20.56
C LEU A 54 -1.88 -2.17 -20.88
N TYR A 55 -2.05 -1.36 -19.86
CA TYR A 55 -2.14 0.09 -19.93
C TYR A 55 -0.84 0.74 -19.48
N ARG A 56 -0.46 1.82 -20.15
CA ARG A 56 0.54 2.77 -19.67
C ARG A 56 -0.08 4.14 -19.56
N ILE A 57 0.07 4.77 -18.41
CA ILE A 57 -0.35 6.14 -18.17
C ILE A 57 0.90 6.95 -17.90
N ASP A 58 1.13 7.93 -18.76
CA ASP A 58 2.18 8.93 -18.58
C ASP A 58 1.52 10.25 -18.22
N THR A 59 1.88 10.82 -17.09
CA THR A 59 1.39 12.11 -16.63
C THR A 59 2.53 13.07 -16.43
N LYS A 60 2.35 14.27 -16.97
CA LYS A 60 3.27 15.39 -16.86
C LYS A 60 2.51 16.57 -16.27
N VAL A 61 3.04 17.11 -15.19
CA VAL A 61 2.55 18.33 -14.56
C VAL A 61 3.56 19.44 -14.81
N ARG A 62 3.15 20.48 -15.52
CA ARG A 62 4.01 21.63 -15.83
C ARG A 62 4.30 22.44 -14.57
N PRO A 63 5.39 23.23 -14.55
CA PRO A 63 5.64 24.17 -13.47
C PRO A 63 4.46 25.10 -13.26
N LYS A 64 4.12 25.37 -12.01
CA LYS A 64 3.04 26.27 -11.66
C LYS A 64 3.39 27.71 -12.06
N THR A 65 2.55 28.33 -12.87
CA THR A 65 2.75 29.71 -13.37
C THR A 65 1.98 30.75 -12.58
N GLY A 66 0.93 30.37 -11.84
CA GLY A 66 0.07 31.25 -11.04
C GLY A 66 0.06 30.87 -9.57
N GLU A 67 -0.94 31.35 -8.84
CA GLU A 67 -1.11 31.02 -7.42
C GLU A 67 -1.53 29.55 -7.21
N GLN A 68 -2.25 28.96 -8.17
CA GLN A 68 -2.73 27.59 -8.13
C GLN A 68 -2.47 26.91 -9.47
N TYR A 69 -2.42 25.57 -9.47
CA TYR A 69 -2.41 24.78 -10.70
C TYR A 69 -3.76 24.90 -11.39
N VAL A 70 -3.75 24.84 -12.70
CA VAL A 70 -4.93 24.80 -13.57
C VAL A 70 -4.93 23.51 -14.39
N SER A 71 -6.06 23.20 -14.98
CA SER A 71 -6.27 21.96 -15.78
C SER A 71 -5.28 21.85 -16.93
N GLU A 72 -4.92 22.97 -17.54
CA GLU A 72 -4.00 23.08 -18.66
C GLU A 72 -2.54 22.75 -18.30
N ASP A 73 -2.20 22.76 -17.00
CA ASP A 73 -0.87 22.36 -16.53
C ASP A 73 -0.71 20.82 -16.53
N ILE A 74 -1.80 20.09 -16.69
CA ILE A 74 -1.81 18.62 -16.63
C ILE A 74 -1.88 18.03 -18.03
N ASP A 75 -0.89 17.26 -18.36
CA ASP A 75 -0.80 16.52 -19.62
C ASP A 75 -0.79 15.01 -19.31
N VAL A 76 -1.76 14.29 -19.83
CA VAL A 76 -1.90 12.83 -19.65
C VAL A 76 -1.88 12.16 -21.01
N SER A 77 -1.24 11.03 -21.10
CA SER A 77 -1.30 10.12 -22.23
C SER A 77 -1.61 8.71 -21.74
N VAL A 78 -2.63 8.10 -22.29
CA VAL A 78 -3.01 6.71 -22.00
C VAL A 78 -2.78 5.88 -23.25
N LYS A 79 -1.92 4.86 -23.12
CA LYS A 79 -1.68 3.87 -24.17
C LYS A 79 -2.09 2.49 -23.69
N LYS A 80 -2.53 1.63 -24.59
CA LYS A 80 -2.92 0.26 -24.25
C LYS A 80 -2.61 -0.73 -25.35
N VAL A 81 -2.25 -1.96 -24.96
CA VAL A 81 -2.05 -3.09 -25.86
C VAL A 81 -2.68 -4.36 -25.27
N ASN A 82 -3.24 -5.18 -26.13
CA ASN A 82 -3.66 -6.52 -25.72
C ASN A 82 -2.43 -7.41 -25.48
N ILE A 83 -2.46 -8.20 -24.43
CA ILE A 83 -1.40 -9.15 -24.09
C ILE A 83 -1.70 -10.48 -24.80
N ASN A 84 -0.75 -10.96 -25.59
CA ASN A 84 -0.86 -12.27 -26.24
C ASN A 84 -0.18 -13.35 -25.39
N VAL A 85 -0.54 -14.61 -25.60
CA VAL A 85 -0.10 -15.77 -24.79
C VAL A 85 1.42 -15.89 -24.64
N LYS A 86 2.19 -15.39 -25.63
CA LYS A 86 3.66 -15.48 -25.64
C LYS A 86 4.36 -14.14 -25.34
N ASP A 87 3.60 -13.13 -25.01
CA ASP A 87 4.19 -11.82 -24.72
C ASP A 87 4.93 -11.81 -23.39
N SER A 88 6.09 -11.18 -23.38
CA SER A 88 6.73 -10.68 -22.17
C SER A 88 6.31 -9.22 -21.93
N TYR A 89 6.58 -8.72 -20.72
CA TYR A 89 6.37 -7.29 -20.42
C TYR A 89 7.15 -6.40 -21.39
N GLU A 90 8.40 -6.75 -21.70
CA GLU A 90 9.25 -6.01 -22.62
C GLU A 90 8.66 -5.98 -24.04
N SER A 91 8.12 -7.09 -24.52
CA SER A 91 7.47 -7.12 -25.85
C SER A 91 6.21 -6.26 -25.90
N CYS A 92 5.45 -6.22 -24.82
CA CYS A 92 4.31 -5.32 -24.70
C CYS A 92 4.75 -3.84 -24.65
N CYS A 93 5.83 -3.52 -23.93
CA CYS A 93 6.38 -2.17 -23.85
C CYS A 93 6.82 -1.65 -25.24
N ILE A 94 7.51 -2.48 -26.03
CA ILE A 94 7.90 -2.10 -27.40
C ILE A 94 6.65 -1.75 -28.22
N ARG A 95 5.61 -2.56 -28.17
CA ARG A 95 4.35 -2.26 -28.88
C ARG A 95 3.64 -1.00 -28.34
N LEU A 96 3.73 -0.70 -27.05
CA LEU A 96 3.21 0.54 -26.47
C LEU A 96 3.96 1.78 -27.00
N GLU A 97 5.27 1.67 -27.23
CA GLU A 97 6.09 2.75 -27.78
C GLU A 97 5.71 3.06 -29.23
N ASP A 98 5.40 2.02 -30.01
CA ASP A 98 5.01 2.15 -31.43
C ASP A 98 3.60 2.75 -31.61
N ILE A 99 2.78 2.84 -30.55
CA ILE A 99 1.47 3.45 -30.64
C ILE A 99 1.59 4.97 -30.65
N SER A 100 1.35 5.54 -31.81
CA SER A 100 1.09 6.96 -31.99
C SER A 100 -0.41 7.20 -31.80
N GLY A 101 -0.84 7.44 -30.56
CA GLY A 101 -2.23 7.82 -30.29
C GLY A 101 -2.50 9.27 -30.67
N GLU A 102 -3.67 9.58 -31.21
CA GLU A 102 -4.17 10.95 -31.26
C GLU A 102 -4.35 11.42 -29.81
N LYS A 103 -3.69 12.52 -29.47
CA LYS A 103 -3.83 13.13 -28.15
C LYS A 103 -5.22 13.73 -28.04
N LYS A 104 -5.96 13.38 -26.99
CA LYS A 104 -7.26 13.94 -26.71
C LYS A 104 -7.17 15.40 -26.21
N ASP A 105 -8.27 16.11 -26.31
CA ASP A 105 -8.31 17.54 -25.98
C ASP A 105 -8.13 17.82 -24.48
N SER A 106 -8.45 16.85 -23.62
CA SER A 106 -8.29 17.00 -22.18
C SER A 106 -7.77 15.73 -21.49
N PHE A 107 -7.07 15.90 -20.36
CA PHE A 107 -6.63 14.77 -19.53
C PHE A 107 -7.82 13.94 -19.00
N ILE A 108 -9.00 14.53 -18.85
CA ILE A 108 -10.22 13.85 -18.41
C ILE A 108 -10.63 12.81 -19.44
N GLU A 109 -10.66 13.18 -20.72
CA GLU A 109 -11.00 12.27 -21.82
C GLU A 109 -9.99 11.13 -21.96
N GLU A 110 -8.69 11.42 -21.75
CA GLU A 110 -7.65 10.38 -21.72
C GLU A 110 -7.94 9.36 -20.60
N LEU A 111 -8.25 9.82 -19.37
CA LEU A 111 -8.51 8.96 -18.24
C LEU A 111 -9.84 8.20 -18.32
N GLU A 112 -10.79 8.60 -19.18
CA GLU A 112 -12.05 7.88 -19.39
C GLU A 112 -11.87 6.50 -20.02
N GLU A 113 -10.73 6.27 -20.66
CA GLU A 113 -10.40 4.95 -21.20
C GLU A 113 -10.06 3.92 -20.13
N ILE A 114 -9.72 4.37 -18.92
CA ILE A 114 -9.34 3.51 -17.81
C ILE A 114 -10.57 3.05 -17.06
N LYS A 115 -10.76 1.73 -16.97
CA LYS A 115 -11.89 1.11 -16.28
C LYS A 115 -11.40 -0.06 -15.42
N GLY A 116 -12.19 -0.40 -14.41
CA GLY A 116 -12.01 -1.63 -13.63
C GLY A 116 -10.86 -1.59 -12.63
N LEU A 117 -10.37 -0.40 -12.25
CA LEU A 117 -9.43 -0.27 -11.16
C LEU A 117 -10.15 -0.32 -9.81
N SER A 118 -9.65 -1.12 -8.90
CA SER A 118 -10.12 -1.17 -7.53
C SER A 118 -8.95 -1.34 -6.56
N TRP A 119 -8.97 -0.61 -5.44
CA TRP A 119 -7.86 -0.58 -4.50
C TRP A 119 -8.29 -0.30 -3.08
N LEU A 120 -7.47 -0.76 -2.14
CA LEU A 120 -7.56 -0.44 -0.73
C LEU A 120 -6.19 0.00 -0.21
N PHE A 121 -6.14 1.19 0.41
CA PHE A 121 -4.94 1.71 1.07
C PHE A 121 -5.19 1.85 2.57
N GLU A 122 -4.34 1.25 3.37
CA GLU A 122 -4.35 1.34 4.83
C GLU A 122 -3.02 1.88 5.38
N TYR A 123 -3.08 2.94 6.17
CA TYR A 123 -1.94 3.63 6.78
C TYR A 123 -1.98 3.55 8.31
N PRO A 124 -0.82 3.72 9.01
CA PRO A 124 -0.75 3.62 10.46
C PRO A 124 -1.64 4.63 11.20
N SER A 125 -1.71 5.87 10.68
CA SER A 125 -2.35 7.01 11.37
C SER A 125 -3.72 7.37 10.82
N GLU A 126 -4.08 6.91 9.63
CA GLU A 126 -5.32 7.27 8.93
C GLU A 126 -5.97 6.06 8.28
N THR A 127 -7.19 5.78 8.65
CA THR A 127 -8.07 4.89 7.89
C THR A 127 -8.74 5.72 6.83
N LEU A 128 -8.27 5.63 5.59
CA LEU A 128 -8.74 6.46 4.47
C LEU A 128 -10.11 6.04 3.91
N GLY A 129 -10.70 5.02 4.44
CA GLY A 129 -12.02 4.55 4.06
C GLY A 129 -12.76 3.94 5.24
N LYS A 130 -14.09 4.11 5.25
CA LYS A 130 -14.95 3.28 6.10
C LYS A 130 -15.08 1.94 5.37
N TYR A 131 -14.53 0.89 5.94
CA TYR A 131 -14.88 -0.45 5.48
C TYR A 131 -16.32 -0.71 5.88
N THR A 132 -17.19 -0.78 4.88
CA THR A 132 -18.58 -1.14 5.08
C THR A 132 -18.72 -2.62 4.78
N VAL A 133 -19.09 -3.39 5.79
CA VAL A 133 -19.29 -4.83 5.64
C VAL A 133 -20.57 -5.08 4.82
N PRO A 134 -20.50 -5.74 3.66
CA PRO A 134 -21.70 -6.12 2.92
C PRO A 134 -22.57 -7.04 3.80
N ASN A 135 -23.89 -6.84 3.78
CA ASN A 135 -24.83 -7.61 4.62
C ASN A 135 -24.69 -9.13 4.43
N GLU A 136 -24.41 -9.57 3.23
CA GLU A 136 -24.16 -10.98 2.87
C GLU A 136 -22.87 -11.58 3.48
N ASN A 137 -21.94 -10.74 3.89
CA ASN A 137 -20.62 -11.13 4.40
C ASN A 137 -20.46 -10.90 5.91
N VAL A 138 -21.50 -10.48 6.61
CA VAL A 138 -21.41 -10.07 8.03
C VAL A 138 -20.93 -11.20 8.95
N GLU A 139 -21.44 -12.41 8.81
CA GLU A 139 -21.01 -13.53 9.65
C GLU A 139 -19.53 -13.85 9.44
N ARG A 140 -19.08 -13.83 8.19
CA ARG A 140 -17.65 -14.01 7.86
C ARG A 140 -16.80 -12.88 8.44
N TYR A 141 -17.26 -11.66 8.35
CA TYR A 141 -16.55 -10.52 8.92
C TYR A 141 -16.44 -10.62 10.44
N VAL A 142 -17.53 -10.97 11.15
CA VAL A 142 -17.53 -11.20 12.60
C VAL A 142 -16.50 -12.26 12.97
N HIS A 143 -16.44 -13.35 12.22
CA HIS A 143 -15.46 -14.42 12.44
C HIS A 143 -14.01 -13.92 12.25
N ILE A 144 -13.73 -13.16 11.18
CA ILE A 144 -12.41 -12.60 10.91
C ILE A 144 -12.03 -11.62 12.03
N LEU A 145 -12.92 -10.69 12.38
CA LEU A 145 -12.70 -9.67 13.39
C LEU A 145 -12.46 -10.31 14.76
N GLU A 146 -13.29 -11.28 15.17
CA GLU A 146 -13.14 -11.98 16.43
C GLU A 146 -11.79 -12.68 16.54
N ASN A 147 -11.42 -13.48 15.55
CA ASN A 147 -10.15 -14.21 15.58
C ASN A 147 -8.94 -13.27 15.53
N THR A 148 -9.00 -12.22 14.72
CA THR A 148 -7.95 -11.19 14.65
C THR A 148 -7.77 -10.53 16.02
N LEU A 149 -8.83 -10.06 16.62
CA LEU A 149 -8.76 -9.35 17.89
C LEU A 149 -8.36 -10.25 19.05
N ARG A 150 -8.86 -11.49 19.09
CA ARG A 150 -8.46 -12.48 20.13
C ARG A 150 -7.01 -12.91 20.02
N ALA A 151 -6.45 -12.95 18.81
CA ALA A 151 -5.02 -13.21 18.62
C ALA A 151 -4.14 -12.09 19.18
N LEU A 152 -4.66 -10.85 19.21
CA LEU A 152 -3.94 -9.66 19.67
C LEU A 152 -4.23 -9.29 21.13
N ASP A 153 -5.45 -9.58 21.60
CA ASP A 153 -5.92 -9.29 22.95
C ASP A 153 -6.76 -10.44 23.49
N PRO A 154 -6.16 -11.37 24.27
CA PRO A 154 -6.88 -12.51 24.86
C PRO A 154 -8.03 -12.14 25.82
N SER A 155 -8.12 -10.87 26.26
CA SER A 155 -9.24 -10.40 27.07
C SER A 155 -10.54 -10.28 26.26
N ILE A 156 -10.48 -10.21 24.94
CA ILE A 156 -11.64 -10.23 24.05
C ILE A 156 -12.13 -11.66 23.93
N LYS A 157 -13.38 -11.90 24.29
CA LYS A 157 -13.99 -13.24 24.32
C LYS A 157 -14.81 -13.52 23.07
N ARG A 158 -15.53 -12.50 22.57
CA ARG A 158 -16.45 -12.64 21.46
C ARG A 158 -16.69 -11.30 20.77
N VAL A 159 -17.04 -11.37 19.48
CA VAL A 159 -17.55 -10.24 18.72
C VAL A 159 -18.98 -10.54 18.28
N GLU A 160 -19.90 -9.61 18.51
CA GLU A 160 -21.32 -9.76 18.15
C GLU A 160 -21.79 -8.57 17.32
N LYS A 161 -22.58 -8.83 16.28
CA LYS A 161 -23.27 -7.77 15.54
C LYS A 161 -24.47 -7.28 16.33
N ILE A 162 -24.74 -5.97 16.28
CA ILE A 162 -25.97 -5.36 16.79
C ILE A 162 -26.92 -5.16 15.62
N ASP A 163 -28.00 -5.94 15.56
CA ASP A 163 -28.95 -5.86 14.44
C ASP A 163 -29.76 -4.57 14.41
N ALA A 164 -29.93 -3.92 15.55
CA ALA A 164 -30.71 -2.68 15.67
C ALA A 164 -30.00 -1.45 15.07
N VAL A 165 -28.68 -1.51 14.85
CA VAL A 165 -27.89 -0.39 14.35
C VAL A 165 -26.96 -0.89 13.24
N GLU A 166 -27.04 -0.23 12.10
CA GLU A 166 -26.24 -0.60 10.93
C GLU A 166 -24.74 -0.53 11.22
N ASN A 167 -24.01 -1.49 10.70
CA ASN A 167 -22.55 -1.61 10.78
C ASN A 167 -21.97 -1.45 12.19
N THR A 168 -22.70 -1.97 13.21
CA THR A 168 -22.35 -1.87 14.62
C THR A 168 -22.06 -3.25 15.22
N PHE A 169 -20.92 -3.33 15.94
CA PHE A 169 -20.44 -4.55 16.57
C PHE A 169 -20.10 -4.29 18.03
N VAL A 170 -20.22 -5.31 18.88
CA VAL A 170 -19.81 -5.28 20.28
C VAL A 170 -18.68 -6.28 20.49
N LEU A 171 -17.58 -5.79 21.04
CA LEU A 171 -16.46 -6.61 21.50
C LEU A 171 -16.71 -6.94 22.97
N ARG A 172 -17.02 -8.21 23.25
CA ARG A 172 -17.30 -8.70 24.62
C ARG A 172 -16.00 -8.98 25.36
N ARG A 173 -15.84 -8.37 26.52
CA ARG A 173 -14.71 -8.57 27.44
C ARG A 173 -15.23 -8.96 28.83
N GLU A 174 -14.33 -9.39 29.70
CA GLU A 174 -14.73 -9.81 31.09
C GLU A 174 -15.29 -8.64 31.89
N ASN A 175 -14.73 -7.44 31.75
CA ASN A 175 -15.05 -6.33 32.64
C ASN A 175 -15.85 -5.20 31.96
N GLN A 176 -15.77 -5.08 30.66
CA GLN A 176 -16.39 -3.97 29.92
C GLN A 176 -16.53 -4.30 28.43
N ASP A 177 -17.72 -4.17 27.91
CA ASP A 177 -17.99 -4.28 26.48
C ASP A 177 -17.56 -3.01 25.74
N ILE A 178 -17.10 -3.18 24.51
CA ILE A 178 -16.66 -2.08 23.65
C ILE A 178 -17.52 -2.06 22.41
N VAL A 179 -18.08 -0.91 22.07
CA VAL A 179 -18.88 -0.72 20.87
C VAL A 179 -18.01 -0.17 19.74
N MET A 180 -18.09 -0.83 18.60
CA MET A 180 -17.52 -0.42 17.34
C MET A 180 -18.63 -0.10 16.34
N GLN A 181 -18.57 1.06 15.69
CA GLN A 181 -19.50 1.47 14.66
C GLN A 181 -18.74 2.00 13.44
N ASP A 182 -19.17 1.62 12.23
CA ASP A 182 -18.54 1.99 10.97
C ASP A 182 -17.00 1.73 10.94
N GLY A 183 -16.56 0.61 11.51
CA GLY A 183 -15.14 0.26 11.61
C GLY A 183 -14.34 1.10 12.64
N LYS A 184 -15.01 1.93 13.46
CA LYS A 184 -14.38 2.77 14.49
C LYS A 184 -14.90 2.45 15.87
N ILE A 185 -14.00 2.48 16.84
CA ILE A 185 -14.36 2.34 18.26
C ILE A 185 -14.90 3.67 18.76
N ILE A 186 -16.05 3.63 19.44
CA ILE A 186 -16.69 4.85 19.97
C ILE A 186 -15.86 5.43 21.13
N ASP A 187 -15.29 4.57 22.01
CA ASP A 187 -14.37 5.00 23.06
C ASP A 187 -12.97 4.45 22.83
N THR A 188 -12.11 5.28 22.25
CA THR A 188 -10.76 4.87 21.81
C THR A 188 -9.75 4.69 22.94
N ASN A 189 -10.05 5.13 24.18
CA ASN A 189 -9.08 5.14 25.29
C ASN A 189 -8.93 3.78 25.97
N ILE A 190 -9.80 2.84 25.66
CA ILE A 190 -9.92 1.55 26.36
C ILE A 190 -9.06 0.46 25.73
N LEU A 191 -8.62 0.63 24.48
CA LEU A 191 -7.85 -0.37 23.74
C LEU A 191 -6.39 -0.01 23.56
N SER A 192 -5.55 -1.04 23.57
CA SER A 192 -4.14 -0.92 23.20
C SER A 192 -3.98 -0.52 21.72
N SER A 193 -2.82 0.05 21.37
CA SER A 193 -2.50 0.37 19.97
C SER A 193 -2.53 -0.87 19.05
N GLY A 194 -2.07 -2.02 19.57
CA GLY A 194 -2.12 -3.29 18.84
C GLY A 194 -3.54 -3.75 18.56
N THR A 195 -4.45 -3.65 19.55
CA THR A 195 -5.85 -4.02 19.37
C THR A 195 -6.58 -3.10 18.40
N LYS A 196 -6.26 -1.80 18.41
CA LYS A 196 -6.78 -0.83 17.41
C LYS A 196 -6.31 -1.19 15.99
N SER A 197 -5.01 -1.46 15.82
CA SER A 197 -4.47 -1.93 14.53
C SER A 197 -5.13 -3.23 14.08
N GLY A 198 -5.54 -4.10 15.02
CA GLY A 198 -6.25 -5.34 14.72
C GLY A 198 -7.57 -5.14 13.97
N ILE A 199 -8.29 -4.05 14.21
CA ILE A 199 -9.53 -3.75 13.49
C ILE A 199 -9.22 -3.44 12.02
N ASP A 200 -8.22 -2.60 11.77
CA ASP A 200 -7.79 -2.25 10.42
C ASP A 200 -7.27 -3.49 9.68
N ILE A 201 -6.50 -4.34 10.37
CA ILE A 201 -6.02 -5.61 9.83
C ILE A 201 -7.19 -6.53 9.46
N ALA A 202 -8.19 -6.66 10.34
CA ALA A 202 -9.38 -7.46 10.05
C ALA A 202 -10.13 -6.94 8.82
N ASN A 203 -10.20 -5.62 8.64
CA ASN A 203 -10.82 -4.99 7.48
C ASN A 203 -10.07 -5.35 6.18
N VAL A 204 -8.73 -5.26 6.19
CA VAL A 204 -7.90 -5.64 5.04
C VAL A 204 -8.05 -7.13 4.71
N VAL A 205 -7.97 -7.99 5.73
CA VAL A 205 -8.15 -9.45 5.56
C VAL A 205 -9.53 -9.77 4.99
N ALA A 206 -10.58 -9.14 5.51
CA ALA A 206 -11.95 -9.32 5.02
C ALA A 206 -12.08 -8.85 3.56
N ALA A 207 -11.53 -7.71 3.20
CA ALA A 207 -11.53 -7.19 1.83
C ALA A 207 -10.80 -8.14 0.87
N ILE A 208 -9.65 -8.71 1.26
CA ILE A 208 -8.91 -9.70 0.47
C ILE A 208 -9.74 -10.97 0.28
N ILE A 209 -10.28 -11.54 1.36
CA ILE A 209 -11.07 -12.78 1.33
C ILE A 209 -12.33 -12.61 0.47
N ASN A 210 -12.99 -11.47 0.55
CA ASN A 210 -14.15 -11.16 -0.28
C ASN A 210 -13.77 -10.87 -1.74
N GLY A 211 -12.52 -10.44 -1.99
CA GLY A 211 -12.05 -10.00 -3.30
C GLY A 211 -12.66 -8.67 -3.71
N ASP A 212 -12.77 -7.76 -2.75
CA ASP A 212 -13.41 -6.46 -2.96
C ASP A 212 -12.54 -5.54 -3.82
N ASN A 213 -11.23 -5.80 -3.88
CA ASN A 213 -10.26 -5.01 -4.63
C ASN A 213 -9.24 -5.91 -5.34
N SER A 214 -8.50 -5.34 -6.29
CA SER A 214 -7.40 -6.01 -6.98
C SER A 214 -6.02 -5.52 -6.53
N PHE A 215 -5.97 -4.38 -5.85
CA PHE A 215 -4.74 -3.82 -5.30
C PHE A 215 -4.93 -3.43 -3.83
N TYR A 216 -4.04 -3.93 -2.99
CA TYR A 216 -4.02 -3.68 -1.55
C TYR A 216 -2.69 -3.08 -1.15
N TYR A 217 -2.71 -1.98 -0.39
CA TYR A 217 -1.53 -1.35 0.18
C TYR A 217 -1.67 -1.25 1.69
N CYS A 218 -0.78 -1.91 2.42
CA CYS A 218 -0.79 -1.96 3.88
C CYS A 218 0.51 -1.36 4.41
N ASP A 219 0.45 -0.13 4.94
CA ASP A 219 1.62 0.62 5.40
C ASP A 219 1.80 0.49 6.91
N GLU A 220 2.83 -0.25 7.33
CA GLU A 220 3.28 -0.37 8.73
C GLU A 220 2.17 -0.65 9.77
N LYS A 221 1.05 -1.24 9.35
CA LYS A 221 -0.11 -1.55 10.23
C LYS A 221 0.23 -2.51 11.35
N PHE A 222 1.30 -3.28 11.20
CA PHE A 222 1.74 -4.29 12.15
C PHE A 222 2.81 -3.79 13.13
N SER A 223 3.16 -2.50 13.11
CA SER A 223 4.24 -1.94 13.94
C SER A 223 4.05 -2.11 15.46
N TYR A 224 2.81 -2.34 15.91
CA TYR A 224 2.47 -2.56 17.33
C TYR A 224 2.14 -4.01 17.66
N ILE A 225 2.48 -4.95 16.79
CA ILE A 225 2.10 -6.36 16.88
C ILE A 225 3.35 -7.22 16.96
N HIS A 226 3.25 -8.34 17.69
CA HIS A 226 4.35 -9.28 17.80
C HIS A 226 4.73 -9.84 16.42
N SER A 227 6.02 -9.98 16.18
CA SER A 227 6.60 -10.42 14.92
C SER A 227 5.99 -11.71 14.35
N ASP A 228 5.76 -12.72 15.20
CA ASP A 228 5.16 -13.98 14.74
C ASP A 228 3.71 -13.84 14.30
N ILE A 229 2.96 -12.94 14.94
CA ILE A 229 1.58 -12.65 14.57
C ILE A 229 1.55 -11.87 13.24
N GLU A 230 2.47 -10.92 13.04
CA GLU A 230 2.65 -10.20 11.77
C GLU A 230 2.93 -11.20 10.63
N LYS A 231 3.87 -12.13 10.82
CA LYS A 231 4.18 -13.18 9.82
C LYS A 231 2.97 -14.04 9.50
N ALA A 232 2.19 -14.42 10.52
CA ALA A 232 1.00 -15.23 10.34
C ALA A 232 -0.08 -14.48 9.54
N PHE A 233 -0.36 -13.20 9.87
CA PHE A 233 -1.29 -12.39 9.09
C PHE A 233 -0.85 -12.20 7.66
N LEU A 234 0.43 -11.88 7.43
CA LEU A 234 0.94 -11.71 6.07
C LEU A 234 0.81 -13.01 5.26
N SER A 235 1.08 -14.17 5.88
CA SER A 235 0.89 -15.47 5.23
C SER A 235 -0.58 -15.71 4.86
N VAL A 236 -1.52 -15.44 5.77
CA VAL A 236 -2.96 -15.56 5.51
C VAL A 236 -3.40 -14.59 4.39
N MET A 237 -2.95 -13.34 4.42
CA MET A 237 -3.27 -12.37 3.36
C MET A 237 -2.79 -12.86 2.00
N ILE A 238 -1.54 -13.34 1.89
CA ILE A 238 -0.97 -13.84 0.64
C ILE A 238 -1.74 -15.08 0.15
N GLU A 239 -2.09 -16.01 1.05
CA GLU A 239 -2.82 -17.24 0.71
C GLU A 239 -4.24 -16.95 0.20
N CYS A 240 -4.87 -15.89 0.70
CA CYS A 240 -6.23 -15.50 0.31
C CYS A 240 -6.29 -14.59 -0.93
N LEU A 241 -5.15 -14.07 -1.43
CA LEU A 241 -5.12 -13.28 -2.68
C LEU A 241 -5.57 -14.13 -3.87
N LYS A 242 -6.35 -13.54 -4.75
CA LYS A 242 -6.67 -14.12 -6.05
C LYS A 242 -5.48 -13.99 -7.00
N SER A 243 -5.47 -14.74 -8.08
CA SER A 243 -4.35 -14.83 -9.04
C SER A 243 -3.93 -13.49 -9.66
N ASN A 244 -4.85 -12.53 -9.74
CA ASN A 244 -4.62 -11.22 -10.34
C ASN A 244 -4.52 -10.09 -9.30
N ASP A 245 -4.60 -10.41 -8.01
CA ASP A 245 -4.51 -9.41 -6.95
C ASP A 245 -3.05 -9.10 -6.60
N GLN A 246 -2.82 -7.89 -6.13
CA GLN A 246 -1.52 -7.43 -5.64
C GLN A 246 -1.63 -6.92 -4.21
N LEU A 247 -0.72 -7.36 -3.35
CA LEU A 247 -0.54 -6.83 -2.00
C LEU A 247 0.82 -6.14 -1.89
N PHE A 248 0.82 -4.86 -1.62
CA PHE A 248 1.97 -4.10 -1.15
C PHE A 248 1.93 -4.03 0.37
N PHE A 249 3.04 -4.43 0.99
CA PHE A 249 3.16 -4.50 2.43
C PHE A 249 4.47 -3.83 2.85
N THR A 250 4.39 -2.81 3.70
CA THR A 250 5.58 -2.16 4.24
C THR A 250 5.76 -2.50 5.71
N THR A 251 6.99 -2.79 6.09
CA THR A 251 7.34 -3.17 7.46
C THR A 251 8.78 -2.80 7.78
N HIS A 252 9.08 -2.63 9.06
CA HIS A 252 10.43 -2.58 9.62
C HIS A 252 10.88 -3.95 10.15
N ASN A 253 9.96 -4.90 10.28
CA ASN A 253 10.23 -6.20 10.85
C ASN A 253 11.08 -7.06 9.91
N THR A 254 12.31 -7.33 10.30
CA THR A 254 13.23 -8.18 9.53
C THR A 254 12.87 -9.66 9.57
N ASP A 255 12.01 -10.12 10.49
CA ASP A 255 11.59 -11.52 10.55
C ASP A 255 10.72 -11.94 9.36
N ILE A 256 10.14 -10.97 8.65
CA ILE A 256 9.45 -11.19 7.38
C ILE A 256 10.38 -11.75 6.29
N LEU A 257 11.69 -11.50 6.40
CA LEU A 257 12.69 -12.03 5.46
C LEU A 257 12.82 -13.56 5.49
N ASP A 258 12.32 -14.19 6.55
CA ASP A 258 12.32 -15.66 6.71
C ASP A 258 11.11 -16.33 6.04
N LEU A 259 10.13 -15.56 5.58
CA LEU A 259 9.02 -16.11 4.82
C LEU A 259 9.52 -16.65 3.47
N PRO A 260 8.97 -17.78 3.01
CA PRO A 260 9.37 -18.43 1.75
C PRO A 260 8.86 -17.67 0.52
N LEU A 261 9.09 -16.35 0.49
CA LEU A 261 8.70 -15.49 -0.61
C LEU A 261 9.82 -15.37 -1.64
N PRO A 262 9.50 -15.24 -2.93
CA PRO A 262 10.49 -15.06 -3.97
C PRO A 262 11.23 -13.73 -3.80
N LYS A 263 12.52 -13.69 -4.09
CA LYS A 263 13.37 -12.51 -3.87
C LYS A 263 12.91 -11.25 -4.59
N HIS A 264 12.22 -11.40 -5.71
CA HIS A 264 11.66 -10.25 -6.43
C HIS A 264 10.51 -9.56 -5.68
N SER A 265 9.91 -10.21 -4.68
CA SER A 265 8.89 -9.61 -3.82
C SER A 265 9.46 -8.62 -2.81
N PHE A 266 10.78 -8.58 -2.63
CA PHE A 266 11.43 -7.70 -1.65
C PHE A 266 12.08 -6.50 -2.33
N VAL A 267 11.65 -5.32 -1.90
CA VAL A 267 12.20 -4.03 -2.30
C VAL A 267 12.65 -3.27 -1.07
N PHE A 268 13.86 -2.74 -1.12
CA PHE A 268 14.44 -1.90 -0.06
C PHE A 268 14.49 -0.45 -0.51
N LEU A 269 14.05 0.46 0.35
CA LEU A 269 14.17 1.88 0.13
C LEU A 269 15.38 2.40 0.91
N LYS A 270 16.29 3.04 0.18
CA LYS A 270 17.46 3.70 0.72
C LYS A 270 17.36 5.21 0.48
N LYS A 271 17.61 6.01 1.52
CA LYS A 271 17.77 7.45 1.39
C LYS A 271 19.25 7.76 1.17
N ASP A 272 19.56 8.43 0.06
CA ASP A 272 20.90 8.93 -0.25
C ASP A 272 20.91 10.44 -0.05
N CYS A 273 21.53 10.87 1.08
CA CYS A 273 21.56 12.30 1.43
C CYS A 273 22.54 13.09 0.57
N GLU A 274 23.47 12.42 -0.12
CA GLU A 274 24.47 13.07 -0.99
C GLU A 274 23.91 13.30 -2.40
N ASP A 275 22.96 12.47 -2.85
CA ASP A 275 22.32 12.60 -4.17
C ASP A 275 21.02 13.40 -4.05
N CYS A 276 21.14 14.72 -4.17
CA CYS A 276 19.97 15.62 -4.14
C CYS A 276 19.04 15.44 -5.34
N SER A 277 19.47 14.79 -6.43
CA SER A 277 18.67 14.56 -7.63
C SER A 277 17.73 13.36 -7.50
N GLN A 278 18.19 12.32 -6.79
CA GLN A 278 17.43 11.10 -6.50
C GLN A 278 17.66 10.65 -5.05
N PRO A 279 17.10 11.38 -4.09
CA PRO A 279 17.38 11.13 -2.66
C PRO A 279 16.82 9.79 -2.17
N ILE A 280 15.86 9.18 -2.87
CA ILE A 280 15.29 7.86 -2.53
C ILE A 280 15.55 6.89 -3.65
N LYS A 281 16.23 5.79 -3.34
CA LYS A 281 16.52 4.70 -4.28
C LYS A 281 15.73 3.45 -3.90
N CYS A 282 15.07 2.83 -4.90
CA CYS A 282 14.39 1.56 -4.78
C CYS A 282 15.32 0.43 -5.20
N ILE A 283 15.66 -0.46 -4.28
CA ILE A 283 16.60 -1.55 -4.48
C ILE A 283 15.83 -2.88 -4.43
N SER A 284 15.67 -3.54 -5.57
CA SER A 284 15.09 -4.89 -5.62
C SER A 284 16.11 -5.93 -5.20
N ALA A 285 15.75 -6.80 -4.25
CA ALA A 285 16.63 -7.87 -3.78
C ALA A 285 17.08 -8.80 -4.92
N SER A 286 16.21 -9.07 -5.89
CA SER A 286 16.52 -9.95 -7.03
C SER A 286 17.61 -9.41 -7.96
N LYS A 287 17.93 -8.12 -7.91
CA LYS A 287 19.05 -7.54 -8.68
C LYS A 287 20.41 -7.99 -8.12
N TYR A 288 20.49 -8.24 -6.82
CA TYR A 288 21.72 -8.58 -6.11
C TYR A 288 21.81 -10.07 -5.81
N LEU A 289 20.73 -10.70 -5.40
CA LEU A 289 20.64 -12.10 -5.00
C LEU A 289 20.14 -12.96 -6.17
N LYS A 290 21.08 -13.49 -6.96
CA LYS A 290 20.76 -14.23 -8.20
C LYS A 290 20.50 -15.70 -7.97
N ARG A 291 21.13 -16.32 -6.95
CA ARG A 291 21.05 -17.76 -6.69
C ARG A 291 19.96 -18.05 -5.69
N ASN A 292 19.24 -19.16 -5.84
CA ASN A 292 18.22 -19.57 -4.86
C ASN A 292 18.80 -19.79 -3.45
N THR A 293 20.07 -20.16 -3.37
CA THR A 293 20.80 -20.39 -2.11
C THR A 293 21.23 -19.10 -1.41
N ASP A 294 21.19 -17.94 -2.07
CA ASP A 294 21.54 -16.67 -1.45
C ASP A 294 20.52 -16.33 -0.35
N SER A 295 20.98 -16.16 0.88
CA SER A 295 20.12 -15.79 2.01
C SER A 295 19.81 -14.30 2.00
N LEU A 296 18.51 -13.98 1.95
CA LEU A 296 18.04 -12.60 2.04
C LEU A 296 18.32 -12.01 3.41
N ARG A 297 18.13 -12.80 4.50
CA ARG A 297 18.44 -12.40 5.87
C ARG A 297 19.92 -12.02 5.99
N ASN A 298 20.84 -12.90 5.58
CA ASN A 298 22.26 -12.60 5.64
C ASN A 298 22.65 -11.36 4.84
N ALA A 299 22.00 -11.12 3.70
CA ALA A 299 22.25 -9.94 2.88
C ALA A 299 21.83 -8.64 3.62
N VAL A 300 20.70 -8.67 4.33
CA VAL A 300 20.22 -7.54 5.14
C VAL A 300 21.11 -7.35 6.36
N ASP A 301 21.45 -8.42 7.09
CA ASP A 301 22.30 -8.38 8.29
C ASP A 301 23.73 -7.86 7.98
N ASN A 302 24.21 -8.08 6.76
CA ASN A 302 25.48 -7.52 6.26
C ASN A 302 25.31 -6.19 5.51
N ASP A 303 24.17 -5.54 5.65
CA ASP A 303 23.81 -4.25 5.04
C ASP A 303 24.06 -4.15 3.53
N LEU A 304 23.87 -5.25 2.79
CA LEU A 304 24.07 -5.29 1.33
C LEU A 304 23.22 -4.24 0.60
N PHE A 305 22.08 -3.90 1.17
CA PHE A 305 21.14 -2.93 0.58
C PHE A 305 21.29 -1.52 1.14
N SER A 306 22.26 -1.31 2.06
CA SER A 306 22.48 -0.04 2.77
C SER A 306 21.19 0.54 3.35
N SER A 307 20.39 -0.33 3.96
CA SER A 307 19.06 -0.01 4.51
C SER A 307 19.03 -0.07 6.05
N ALA A 308 20.15 -0.38 6.70
CA ALA A 308 20.26 -0.39 8.14
C ALA A 308 20.17 1.03 8.72
N PRO A 309 19.51 1.21 9.87
CA PRO A 309 19.50 2.50 10.56
C PRO A 309 20.90 2.81 11.11
N SER A 310 21.35 4.06 11.02
CA SER A 310 22.55 4.51 11.75
C SER A 310 22.23 4.64 13.24
N VAL A 311 23.05 4.02 14.08
CA VAL A 311 22.93 4.08 15.54
C VAL A 311 24.00 4.95 16.19
N GLU A 312 24.95 5.46 15.43
CA GLU A 312 26.10 6.26 15.90
C GLU A 312 25.64 7.47 16.69
N LEU A 313 24.75 8.30 16.11
CA LEU A 313 24.21 9.48 16.78
C LEU A 313 23.46 9.17 18.09
N VAL A 314 22.93 7.96 18.24
CA VAL A 314 22.27 7.54 19.49
C VAL A 314 23.31 7.32 20.58
N TYR A 315 24.46 6.74 20.25
CA TYR A 315 25.56 6.57 21.21
C TYR A 315 26.21 7.90 21.58
N GLU A 316 26.32 8.84 20.65
CA GLU A 316 26.84 10.19 20.91
C GLU A 316 26.00 10.96 21.95
N ILE A 317 24.73 10.62 22.16
CA ILE A 317 23.90 11.25 23.20
C ILE A 317 24.50 11.06 24.60
N ALA A 318 25.16 9.94 24.84
CA ALA A 318 25.77 9.61 26.13
C ALA A 318 27.18 10.19 26.29
N GLU A 319 27.79 10.72 25.23
CA GLU A 319 29.14 11.25 25.22
C GLU A 319 29.21 12.76 25.51
N PHE A 320 28.08 13.37 25.84
CA PHE A 320 28.01 14.77 26.25
C PHE A 320 28.50 14.89 27.70
N GLU A 321 29.78 15.22 27.88
CA GLU A 321 30.34 15.74 29.12
C GLU A 321 30.41 17.29 29.10
#